data_839355fa173317f43ba7de6680e8ad80
#
_entry.id   839355fa173317f43ba7de6680e8ad80
#
_cell.length_a   1.000
_cell.length_b   1.000
_cell.length_c   1.000
_cell.angle_alpha   90.00
_cell.angle_beta   90.00
_cell.angle_gamma   90.00
#
_symmetry.space_group_name_H-M   'P 1'
#
loop_
_entity.id
_entity.type
_entity.pdbx_description
1 polymer ?
#
loop_
_entity_poly.entity_id
_entity_poly.type
_entity_poly.pdbx_seq_one_letter_code
_entity_poly.pdbx_strand_id
1 'polypeptide(L)'
;MAKQIYFNEEARRALKRGVDMVADAVKTTLGPRGRNVAIDKKFGSPTVTHDGVTVAKEIELKDPFENMGAQLLKEAATKTNDVAGDGTTTATVLAQAIVTEGLKVVAAGANAMLLKRGLDKGAEALVATIKAAATPVRDRADIAHVATNSAADAEIGELIAEVMEKVGKDGVITVEESKGVAFETEYTEGMQFDRGYISGYMVSNVERQESELEDPFILITDKKISSIQEILPVLEKVLQVTKNIVIIAEDVDGEALATLVVNKLRGTINALAIKAPGFGDRRKAMLQDIAILTGGTVISEEIGQARQRDDRGSWPRPQGGRHQGRHHDHRGQGRRGRYQSSDRADPRPDREHDQRLRP
;
A
#
# COMPACT_ATOMS: atom_id res chain seq x y z
N MET A 1 6.28 5.58 -33.60
CA MET A 1 7.71 5.23 -33.76
C MET A 1 7.85 3.90 -34.47
N ALA A 2 8.80 3.77 -35.42
CA ALA A 2 9.11 2.50 -36.05
C ALA A 2 9.69 1.53 -35.02
N LYS A 3 9.29 0.25 -35.09
CA LYS A 3 9.83 -0.79 -34.22
C LYS A 3 11.09 -1.38 -34.84
N GLN A 4 12.13 -1.59 -34.02
CA GLN A 4 13.30 -2.36 -34.39
C GLN A 4 13.05 -3.83 -34.01
N ILE A 5 13.48 -4.74 -34.86
CA ILE A 5 13.24 -6.18 -34.67
C ILE A 5 14.57 -6.90 -34.83
N TYR A 6 14.95 -7.66 -33.77
CA TYR A 6 16.10 -8.57 -33.79
C TYR A 6 15.61 -10.01 -33.75
N PHE A 7 16.38 -10.89 -34.34
CA PHE A 7 16.04 -12.31 -34.45
C PHE A 7 17.18 -13.20 -33.97
N ASN A 8 16.86 -14.44 -33.72
CA ASN A 8 17.79 -15.53 -33.45
C ASN A 8 18.75 -15.26 -32.28
N GLU A 9 19.99 -15.60 -32.50
CA GLU A 9 21.03 -15.59 -31.47
C GLU A 9 21.41 -14.15 -31.05
N GLU A 10 21.41 -13.21 -31.98
CA GLU A 10 21.75 -11.82 -31.70
C GLU A 10 20.76 -11.20 -30.68
N ALA A 11 19.48 -11.42 -30.87
CA ALA A 11 18.44 -10.98 -29.93
C ALA A 11 18.63 -11.61 -28.53
N ARG A 12 18.88 -12.92 -28.46
CA ARG A 12 19.12 -13.62 -27.20
C ARG A 12 20.37 -13.13 -26.49
N ARG A 13 21.43 -12.86 -27.21
CA ARG A 13 22.71 -12.33 -26.65
C ARG A 13 22.51 -10.91 -26.10
N ALA A 14 21.75 -10.04 -26.78
CA ALA A 14 21.48 -8.71 -26.31
C ALA A 14 20.66 -8.74 -25.02
N LEU A 15 19.56 -9.52 -24.98
CA LEU A 15 18.77 -9.71 -23.77
C LEU A 15 19.62 -10.25 -22.61
N LYS A 16 20.46 -11.26 -22.87
CA LYS A 16 21.34 -11.84 -21.84
C LYS A 16 22.33 -10.82 -21.29
N ARG A 17 22.95 -9.99 -22.12
CA ARG A 17 23.83 -8.93 -21.63
C ARG A 17 23.12 -7.99 -20.68
N GLY A 18 21.89 -7.61 -21.00
CA GLY A 18 21.09 -6.77 -20.12
C GLY A 18 20.77 -7.44 -18.78
N VAL A 19 20.40 -8.71 -18.80
CA VAL A 19 20.21 -9.53 -17.59
C VAL A 19 21.51 -9.58 -16.78
N ASP A 20 22.63 -9.84 -17.41
CA ASP A 20 23.94 -9.96 -16.72
C ASP A 20 24.34 -8.63 -16.06
N MET A 21 24.18 -7.49 -16.75
CA MET A 21 24.55 -6.18 -16.20
C MET A 21 23.77 -5.84 -14.91
N VAL A 22 22.46 -6.08 -14.89
CA VAL A 22 21.64 -5.85 -13.68
C VAL A 22 22.01 -6.84 -12.59
N ALA A 23 22.11 -8.13 -12.92
CA ALA A 23 22.46 -9.16 -11.95
C ALA A 23 23.84 -8.94 -11.35
N ASP A 24 24.83 -8.54 -12.16
CA ASP A 24 26.20 -8.31 -11.70
C ASP A 24 26.30 -7.12 -10.73
N ALA A 25 25.48 -6.09 -10.93
CA ALA A 25 25.38 -5.00 -9.96
C ALA A 25 24.67 -5.44 -8.67
N VAL A 26 23.53 -6.12 -8.78
CA VAL A 26 22.71 -6.52 -7.64
C VAL A 26 23.39 -7.59 -6.79
N LYS A 27 24.04 -8.59 -7.38
CA LYS A 27 24.70 -9.68 -6.64
C LYS A 27 25.84 -9.24 -5.74
N THR A 28 26.40 -8.03 -5.95
CA THR A 28 27.44 -7.49 -5.06
C THR A 28 26.93 -7.20 -3.66
N THR A 29 25.60 -7.09 -3.48
CA THR A 29 24.94 -6.84 -2.19
C THR A 29 24.62 -8.13 -1.43
N LEU A 30 24.86 -9.31 -2.01
CA LEU A 30 24.40 -10.59 -1.46
C LEU A 30 25.26 -11.07 -0.28
N GLY A 31 24.59 -11.48 0.79
CA GLY A 31 25.16 -12.25 1.89
C GLY A 31 26.06 -11.45 2.83
N PRO A 32 26.77 -12.13 3.77
CA PRO A 32 27.51 -11.47 4.84
C PRO A 32 28.76 -10.69 4.35
N ARG A 33 29.13 -10.84 3.10
CA ARG A 33 30.16 -10.05 2.44
C ARG A 33 29.57 -9.05 1.44
N GLY A 34 28.27 -8.88 1.47
CA GLY A 34 27.56 -7.90 0.65
C GLY A 34 28.10 -6.49 0.86
N ARG A 35 28.11 -5.72 -0.23
CA ARG A 35 28.57 -4.33 -0.23
C ARG A 35 27.44 -3.41 -0.61
N ASN A 36 27.50 -2.19 -0.10
CA ASN A 36 26.60 -1.14 -0.55
C ASN A 36 26.94 -0.73 -1.98
N VAL A 37 25.93 -0.37 -2.75
CA VAL A 37 26.04 0.19 -4.09
C VAL A 37 25.68 1.67 -4.00
N ALA A 38 26.54 2.53 -4.53
CA ALA A 38 26.28 3.95 -4.67
C ALA A 38 25.61 4.20 -6.03
N ILE A 39 24.43 4.81 -6.01
CA ILE A 39 23.63 5.09 -7.19
C ILE A 39 23.63 6.60 -7.40
N ASP A 40 24.10 7.03 -8.57
CA ASP A 40 24.12 8.44 -8.94
C ASP A 40 22.69 8.95 -9.20
N LYS A 41 22.37 10.14 -8.69
CA LYS A 41 21.10 10.82 -8.96
C LYS A 41 21.36 12.13 -9.70
N LYS A 42 20.56 12.38 -10.71
CA LYS A 42 20.63 13.64 -11.49
C LYS A 42 20.46 14.90 -10.63
N PHE A 43 19.74 14.78 -9.52
CA PHE A 43 19.49 15.87 -8.56
C PHE A 43 19.61 15.31 -7.14
N GLY A 44 20.47 15.93 -6.31
CA GLY A 44 20.69 15.53 -4.93
C GLY A 44 21.95 14.67 -4.74
N SER A 45 22.10 14.12 -3.54
CA SER A 45 23.22 13.25 -3.20
C SER A 45 23.04 11.84 -3.75
N PRO A 46 24.12 11.11 -4.07
CA PRO A 46 24.04 9.70 -4.44
C PRO A 46 23.33 8.89 -3.34
N THR A 47 22.48 7.96 -3.75
CA THR A 47 21.85 7.02 -2.83
C THR A 47 22.78 5.84 -2.62
N VAL A 48 23.10 5.53 -1.36
CA VAL A 48 23.90 4.36 -0.99
C VAL A 48 22.97 3.32 -0.38
N THR A 49 22.89 2.14 -0.99
CA THR A 49 22.00 1.06 -0.55
C THR A 49 22.59 -0.31 -0.78
N HIS A 50 22.15 -1.29 -0.02
CA HIS A 50 22.41 -2.70 -0.22
C HIS A 50 21.16 -3.48 -0.62
N ASP A 51 20.02 -2.82 -0.74
CA ASP A 51 18.79 -3.48 -1.17
C ASP A 51 18.79 -3.79 -2.67
N GLY A 52 18.60 -5.08 -2.99
CA GLY A 52 18.67 -5.57 -4.36
C GLY A 52 17.60 -5.02 -5.28
N VAL A 53 16.38 -4.81 -4.81
CA VAL A 53 15.30 -4.28 -5.66
C VAL A 53 15.51 -2.79 -5.95
N THR A 54 16.00 -2.03 -4.97
CA THR A 54 16.34 -0.60 -5.16
C THR A 54 17.45 -0.46 -6.20
N VAL A 55 18.52 -1.24 -6.06
CA VAL A 55 19.62 -1.26 -7.05
C VAL A 55 19.09 -1.65 -8.43
N ALA A 56 18.28 -2.71 -8.52
CA ALA A 56 17.75 -3.16 -9.80
C ALA A 56 16.88 -2.10 -10.49
N LYS A 57 15.99 -1.42 -9.74
CA LYS A 57 15.08 -0.42 -10.29
C LYS A 57 15.78 0.78 -10.93
N GLU A 58 16.91 1.19 -10.37
CA GLU A 58 17.64 2.38 -10.82
C GLU A 58 18.53 2.14 -12.07
N ILE A 59 18.80 0.88 -12.40
CA ILE A 59 19.67 0.57 -13.55
C ILE A 59 18.88 0.71 -14.85
N GLU A 60 19.30 1.64 -15.71
CA GLU A 60 18.81 1.80 -17.08
C GLU A 60 19.96 1.67 -18.08
N LEU A 61 19.74 0.89 -19.12
CA LEU A 61 20.76 0.64 -20.14
C LEU A 61 20.49 1.44 -21.40
N LYS A 62 21.56 1.93 -22.04
CA LYS A 62 21.45 2.76 -23.25
C LYS A 62 20.95 1.99 -24.47
N ASP A 63 21.33 0.71 -24.60
CA ASP A 63 20.87 -0.13 -25.70
C ASP A 63 19.45 -0.63 -25.39
N PRO A 64 18.45 -0.39 -26.27
CA PRO A 64 17.06 -0.78 -26.01
C PRO A 64 16.86 -2.29 -25.85
N PHE A 65 17.64 -3.12 -26.55
CA PHE A 65 17.50 -4.58 -26.46
C PHE A 65 18.12 -5.12 -25.18
N GLU A 66 19.27 -4.58 -24.76
CA GLU A 66 19.85 -4.89 -23.46
C GLU A 66 18.94 -4.41 -22.33
N ASN A 67 18.36 -3.21 -22.48
CA ASN A 67 17.43 -2.68 -21.51
C ASN A 67 16.15 -3.53 -21.36
N MET A 68 15.68 -4.17 -22.43
CA MET A 68 14.58 -5.16 -22.32
C MET A 68 14.97 -6.34 -21.43
N GLY A 69 16.19 -6.86 -21.56
CA GLY A 69 16.71 -7.90 -20.67
C GLY A 69 16.79 -7.44 -19.21
N ALA A 70 17.28 -6.22 -19.00
CA ALA A 70 17.29 -5.57 -17.69
C ALA A 70 15.89 -5.46 -17.07
N GLN A 71 14.90 -5.03 -17.86
CA GLN A 71 13.51 -4.90 -17.38
C GLN A 71 12.89 -6.23 -16.95
N LEU A 72 13.14 -7.30 -17.68
CA LEU A 72 12.66 -8.64 -17.29
C LEU A 72 13.23 -9.08 -15.93
N LEU A 73 14.50 -8.77 -15.66
CA LEU A 73 15.12 -9.11 -14.38
C LEU A 73 14.61 -8.21 -13.24
N LYS A 74 14.41 -6.93 -13.52
CA LYS A 74 13.77 -6.00 -12.57
C LYS A 74 12.37 -6.47 -12.18
N GLU A 75 11.60 -6.98 -13.12
CA GLU A 75 10.26 -7.51 -12.85
C GLU A 75 10.31 -8.67 -11.87
N ALA A 76 11.29 -9.59 -12.01
CA ALA A 76 11.47 -10.69 -11.08
C ALA A 76 11.79 -10.20 -9.65
N ALA A 77 12.69 -9.22 -9.52
CA ALA A 77 13.01 -8.61 -8.23
C ALA A 77 11.80 -7.88 -7.61
N THR A 78 11.07 -7.10 -8.41
CA THR A 78 9.89 -6.35 -7.97
C THR A 78 8.77 -7.27 -7.49
N LYS A 79 8.44 -8.32 -8.26
CA LYS A 79 7.43 -9.30 -7.84
C LYS A 79 7.80 -10.02 -6.55
N THR A 80 9.08 -10.32 -6.34
CA THR A 80 9.55 -10.93 -5.10
C THR A 80 9.38 -9.96 -3.93
N ASN A 81 9.72 -8.69 -4.13
CA ASN A 81 9.52 -7.64 -3.13
C ASN A 81 8.04 -7.47 -2.75
N ASP A 82 7.16 -7.43 -3.74
CA ASP A 82 5.72 -7.20 -3.52
C ASP A 82 5.04 -8.37 -2.77
N VAL A 83 5.56 -9.59 -2.91
CA VAL A 83 4.99 -10.79 -2.28
C VAL A 83 5.62 -11.08 -0.92
N ALA A 84 6.93 -10.95 -0.79
CA ALA A 84 7.68 -11.39 0.39
C ALA A 84 8.43 -10.27 1.13
N GLY A 85 8.67 -9.12 0.49
CA GLY A 85 9.43 -8.01 1.07
C GLY A 85 10.94 -8.31 1.24
N ASP A 86 11.38 -9.53 0.94
CA ASP A 86 12.78 -9.99 1.08
C ASP A 86 13.15 -10.96 -0.05
N GLY A 87 14.45 -11.28 -0.15
CA GLY A 87 14.97 -12.23 -1.13
C GLY A 87 15.10 -11.69 -2.55
N THR A 88 15.01 -10.38 -2.77
CA THR A 88 15.08 -9.74 -4.09
C THR A 88 16.41 -9.97 -4.78
N THR A 89 17.53 -9.89 -4.06
CA THR A 89 18.86 -10.21 -4.55
C THR A 89 18.99 -11.68 -4.94
N THR A 90 18.48 -12.59 -4.10
CA THR A 90 18.46 -14.03 -4.37
C THR A 90 17.66 -14.35 -5.62
N ALA A 91 16.46 -13.77 -5.76
CA ALA A 91 15.62 -13.93 -6.95
C ALA A 91 16.32 -13.46 -8.22
N THR A 92 17.02 -12.32 -8.16
CA THR A 92 17.81 -11.77 -9.28
C THR A 92 18.93 -12.72 -9.70
N VAL A 93 19.69 -13.26 -8.74
CA VAL A 93 20.79 -14.20 -9.01
C VAL A 93 20.26 -15.51 -9.60
N LEU A 94 19.19 -16.06 -9.04
CA LEU A 94 18.56 -17.27 -9.54
C LEU A 94 18.01 -17.09 -10.96
N ALA A 95 17.34 -15.96 -11.23
CA ALA A 95 16.83 -15.64 -12.55
C ALA A 95 17.97 -15.53 -13.59
N GLN A 96 19.08 -14.87 -13.25
CA GLN A 96 20.29 -14.84 -14.11
C GLN A 96 20.83 -16.25 -14.40
N ALA A 97 20.93 -17.09 -13.37
CA ALA A 97 21.43 -18.45 -13.53
C ALA A 97 20.51 -19.28 -14.42
N ILE A 98 19.21 -19.24 -14.22
CA ILE A 98 18.21 -19.95 -15.03
C ILE A 98 18.27 -19.48 -16.49
N VAL A 99 18.33 -18.16 -16.74
CA VAL A 99 18.46 -17.62 -18.10
C VAL A 99 19.76 -18.07 -18.75
N THR A 100 20.87 -18.03 -18.01
CA THR A 100 22.19 -18.41 -18.54
C THR A 100 22.25 -19.88 -18.93
N GLU A 101 21.80 -20.78 -18.06
CA GLU A 101 21.81 -22.22 -18.35
C GLU A 101 20.73 -22.58 -19.38
N GLY A 102 19.55 -21.96 -19.30
CA GLY A 102 18.49 -22.16 -20.28
C GLY A 102 18.90 -21.77 -21.69
N LEU A 103 19.60 -20.66 -21.87
CA LEU A 103 20.11 -20.23 -23.19
C LEU A 103 21.16 -21.17 -23.75
N LYS A 104 22.02 -21.78 -22.93
CA LYS A 104 22.98 -22.81 -23.39
C LYS A 104 22.24 -24.02 -23.97
N VAL A 105 21.23 -24.49 -23.28
CA VAL A 105 20.43 -25.66 -23.70
C VAL A 105 19.65 -25.36 -24.98
N VAL A 106 19.07 -24.14 -25.11
CA VAL A 106 18.38 -23.70 -26.33
C VAL A 106 19.36 -23.56 -27.50
N ALA A 107 20.55 -23.02 -27.25
CA ALA A 107 21.61 -22.93 -28.29
C ALA A 107 22.09 -24.30 -28.77
N ALA A 108 22.04 -25.31 -27.88
CA ALA A 108 22.34 -26.71 -28.25
C ALA A 108 21.19 -27.39 -29.02
N GLY A 109 20.12 -26.68 -29.36
CA GLY A 109 18.99 -27.17 -30.18
C GLY A 109 17.82 -27.74 -29.42
N ALA A 110 17.74 -27.57 -28.09
CA ALA A 110 16.59 -28.02 -27.31
C ALA A 110 15.35 -27.17 -27.60
N ASN A 111 14.20 -27.82 -27.55
CA ASN A 111 12.91 -27.10 -27.70
C ASN A 111 12.61 -26.24 -26.47
N ALA A 112 12.53 -24.93 -26.68
CA ALA A 112 12.30 -23.95 -25.61
C ALA A 112 10.98 -24.17 -24.85
N MET A 113 9.93 -24.68 -25.52
CA MET A 113 8.64 -24.95 -24.89
C MET A 113 8.68 -26.19 -23.98
N LEU A 114 9.47 -27.21 -24.35
CA LEU A 114 9.73 -28.36 -23.49
C LEU A 114 10.60 -27.97 -22.30
N LEU A 115 11.60 -27.12 -22.52
CA LEU A 115 12.43 -26.58 -21.45
C LEU A 115 11.58 -25.81 -20.43
N LYS A 116 10.68 -24.94 -20.91
CA LYS A 116 9.75 -24.20 -20.04
C LYS A 116 8.91 -25.15 -19.18
N ARG A 117 8.31 -26.19 -19.76
CA ARG A 117 7.55 -27.18 -18.98
C ARG A 117 8.39 -27.91 -17.92
N GLY A 118 9.67 -28.16 -18.24
CA GLY A 118 10.61 -28.74 -17.29
C GLY A 118 10.92 -27.78 -16.13
N LEU A 119 11.11 -26.51 -16.43
CA LEU A 119 11.33 -25.46 -15.41
C LEU A 119 10.10 -25.30 -14.49
N ASP A 120 8.89 -25.28 -15.06
CA ASP A 120 7.65 -25.16 -14.30
C ASP A 120 7.52 -26.32 -13.29
N LYS A 121 7.71 -27.58 -13.74
CA LYS A 121 7.68 -28.77 -12.88
C LYS A 121 8.78 -28.76 -11.82
N GLY A 122 9.97 -28.31 -12.20
CA GLY A 122 11.11 -28.18 -11.27
C GLY A 122 10.82 -27.14 -10.20
N ALA A 123 10.21 -26.01 -10.56
CA ALA A 123 9.81 -24.97 -9.62
C ALA A 123 8.77 -25.48 -8.63
N GLU A 124 7.74 -26.20 -9.06
CA GLU A 124 6.73 -26.80 -8.18
C GLU A 124 7.37 -27.75 -7.15
N ALA A 125 8.25 -28.64 -7.59
CA ALA A 125 8.94 -29.59 -6.71
C ALA A 125 9.86 -28.88 -5.70
N LEU A 126 10.61 -27.86 -6.16
CA LEU A 126 11.48 -27.06 -5.29
C LEU A 126 10.68 -26.28 -4.25
N VAL A 127 9.59 -25.64 -4.65
CA VAL A 127 8.71 -24.90 -3.71
C VAL A 127 8.15 -25.84 -2.64
N ALA A 128 7.71 -27.04 -3.00
CA ALA A 128 7.23 -28.03 -2.02
C ALA A 128 8.35 -28.43 -1.04
N THR A 129 9.57 -28.66 -1.53
CA THR A 129 10.73 -29.02 -0.70
C THR A 129 11.13 -27.88 0.24
N ILE A 130 11.19 -26.63 -0.27
CA ILE A 130 11.53 -25.44 0.52
C ILE A 130 10.49 -25.22 1.62
N LYS A 131 9.20 -25.34 1.30
CA LYS A 131 8.12 -25.23 2.32
C LYS A 131 8.22 -26.29 3.40
N ALA A 132 8.61 -27.51 3.04
CA ALA A 132 8.80 -28.60 4.03
C ALA A 132 10.04 -28.38 4.93
N ALA A 133 11.06 -27.70 4.41
CA ALA A 133 12.28 -27.37 5.15
C ALA A 133 12.19 -26.06 5.94
N ALA A 134 11.16 -25.23 5.71
CA ALA A 134 10.99 -23.93 6.37
C ALA A 134 10.75 -24.09 7.87
N THR A 135 11.44 -23.27 8.65
CA THR A 135 11.21 -23.16 10.10
C THR A 135 10.20 -22.04 10.35
N PRO A 136 9.07 -22.32 11.01
CA PRO A 136 8.08 -21.31 11.31
C PRO A 136 8.59 -20.33 12.36
N VAL A 137 8.37 -19.03 12.14
CA VAL A 137 8.61 -17.98 13.14
C VAL A 137 7.54 -18.07 14.23
N ARG A 138 7.94 -18.26 15.50
CA ARG A 138 7.03 -18.57 16.59
C ARG A 138 6.97 -17.50 17.66
N ASP A 139 8.10 -16.97 18.06
CA ASP A 139 8.24 -16.09 19.21
C ASP A 139 8.88 -14.75 18.84
N ARG A 140 8.97 -13.87 19.84
CA ARG A 140 9.57 -12.54 19.69
C ARG A 140 11.05 -12.62 19.28
N ALA A 141 11.79 -13.61 19.78
CA ALA A 141 13.21 -13.76 19.47
C ALA A 141 13.41 -14.12 17.99
N ASP A 142 12.57 -14.99 17.44
CA ASP A 142 12.57 -15.31 16.02
C ASP A 142 12.26 -14.09 15.17
N ILE A 143 11.28 -13.27 15.58
CA ILE A 143 10.93 -12.01 14.89
C ILE A 143 12.11 -11.03 14.93
N ALA A 144 12.74 -10.85 16.09
CA ALA A 144 13.91 -10.00 16.26
C ALA A 144 15.07 -10.44 15.35
N HIS A 145 15.33 -11.76 15.27
CA HIS A 145 16.37 -12.30 14.39
C HIS A 145 16.09 -12.01 12.91
N VAL A 146 14.84 -12.21 12.46
CA VAL A 146 14.45 -11.92 11.07
C VAL A 146 14.60 -10.42 10.77
N ALA A 147 14.11 -9.55 11.66
CA ALA A 147 14.18 -8.11 11.51
C ALA A 147 15.63 -7.60 11.54
N THR A 148 16.47 -8.13 12.46
CA THR A 148 17.92 -7.83 12.54
C THR A 148 18.63 -8.22 11.26
N ASN A 149 18.32 -9.39 10.69
CA ASN A 149 18.94 -9.84 9.45
C ASN A 149 18.54 -8.94 8.27
N SER A 150 17.30 -8.45 8.24
CA SER A 150 16.80 -7.56 7.20
C SER A 150 17.37 -6.14 7.30
N ALA A 151 17.38 -5.58 8.50
CA ALA A 151 17.89 -4.23 8.77
C ALA A 151 19.43 -4.16 8.84
N ALA A 152 20.10 -5.31 9.00
CA ALA A 152 21.53 -5.42 9.34
C ALA A 152 21.89 -4.66 10.65
N ASP A 153 20.92 -4.46 11.54
CA ASP A 153 21.04 -3.74 12.80
C ASP A 153 20.20 -4.43 13.89
N ALA A 154 20.87 -4.75 15.02
CA ALA A 154 20.22 -5.46 16.12
C ALA A 154 19.23 -4.57 16.91
N GLU A 155 19.51 -3.28 17.02
CA GLU A 155 18.64 -2.32 17.73
C GLU A 155 17.31 -2.16 16.98
N ILE A 156 17.38 -2.00 15.67
CA ILE A 156 16.20 -1.97 14.79
C ILE A 156 15.44 -3.28 14.87
N GLY A 157 16.15 -4.41 14.89
CA GLY A 157 15.54 -5.74 15.00
C GLY A 157 14.71 -5.93 16.27
N GLU A 158 15.26 -5.54 17.41
CA GLU A 158 14.55 -5.59 18.69
C GLU A 158 13.37 -4.64 18.74
N LEU A 159 13.51 -3.42 18.20
CA LEU A 159 12.44 -2.44 18.13
C LEU A 159 11.26 -2.93 17.29
N ILE A 160 11.53 -3.52 16.12
CA ILE A 160 10.48 -4.11 15.27
C ILE A 160 9.80 -5.27 15.98
N ALA A 161 10.54 -6.13 16.69
CA ALA A 161 9.97 -7.24 17.45
C ALA A 161 9.05 -6.74 18.59
N GLU A 162 9.43 -5.66 19.28
CA GLU A 162 8.60 -5.04 20.31
C GLU A 162 7.31 -4.44 19.70
N VAL A 163 7.43 -3.74 18.57
CA VAL A 163 6.29 -3.17 17.87
C VAL A 163 5.34 -4.29 17.40
N MET A 164 5.88 -5.37 16.80
CA MET A 164 5.10 -6.52 16.35
C MET A 164 4.36 -7.22 17.49
N GLU A 165 4.96 -7.31 18.68
CA GLU A 165 4.31 -7.88 19.86
C GLU A 165 3.10 -7.04 20.30
N LYS A 166 3.19 -5.71 20.18
CA LYS A 166 2.09 -4.80 20.55
C LYS A 166 1.00 -4.72 19.49
N VAL A 167 1.38 -4.72 18.22
CA VAL A 167 0.45 -4.56 17.09
C VAL A 167 -0.19 -5.90 16.69
N GLY A 168 0.50 -7.00 16.95
CA GLY A 168 0.08 -8.36 16.57
C GLY A 168 0.54 -8.75 15.17
N LYS A 169 0.37 -10.03 14.81
CA LYS A 169 0.87 -10.63 13.57
C LYS A 169 0.24 -10.05 12.30
N ASP A 170 -0.99 -9.56 12.40
CA ASP A 170 -1.75 -9.00 11.30
C ASP A 170 -1.68 -7.46 11.27
N GLY A 171 -0.91 -6.87 12.17
CA GLY A 171 -0.75 -5.43 12.25
C GLY A 171 0.17 -4.89 11.17
N VAL A 172 -0.09 -3.65 10.77
CA VAL A 172 0.72 -2.93 9.78
C VAL A 172 1.79 -2.12 10.49
N ILE A 173 3.04 -2.30 10.08
CA ILE A 173 4.19 -1.53 10.54
C ILE A 173 4.70 -0.73 9.35
N THR A 174 4.75 0.58 9.49
CA THR A 174 5.34 1.50 8.51
C THR A 174 6.61 2.12 9.08
N VAL A 175 7.58 2.38 8.21
CA VAL A 175 8.85 3.02 8.57
C VAL A 175 8.94 4.34 7.82
N GLU A 176 9.13 5.43 8.56
CA GLU A 176 9.25 6.78 8.02
C GLU A 176 10.49 7.46 8.57
N GLU A 177 10.98 8.50 7.87
CA GLU A 177 12.09 9.30 8.36
C GLU A 177 11.64 10.17 9.54
N SER A 178 12.30 9.99 10.70
CA SER A 178 12.09 10.86 11.86
C SER A 178 12.76 12.23 11.64
N LYS A 179 12.20 13.26 12.25
CA LYS A 179 12.83 14.58 12.33
C LYS A 179 13.88 14.65 13.43
N GLY A 180 13.90 13.66 14.33
CA GLY A 180 14.82 13.53 15.45
C GLY A 180 16.05 12.69 15.11
N VAL A 181 16.94 12.53 16.08
CA VAL A 181 18.15 11.71 15.97
C VAL A 181 17.91 10.28 16.51
N ALA A 182 16.91 10.11 17.34
CA ALA A 182 16.55 8.84 17.96
C ALA A 182 15.39 8.15 17.20
N PHE A 183 15.28 6.83 17.41
CA PHE A 183 14.10 6.09 16.95
C PHE A 183 12.88 6.51 17.77
N GLU A 184 11.80 6.82 17.09
CA GLU A 184 10.50 7.15 17.68
C GLU A 184 9.48 6.10 17.23
N THR A 185 8.64 5.63 18.16
CA THR A 185 7.59 4.66 17.86
C THR A 185 6.24 5.29 18.16
N GLU A 186 5.41 5.39 17.13
CA GLU A 186 4.04 5.88 17.26
C GLU A 186 3.07 4.70 17.02
N TYR A 187 2.11 4.53 17.92
CA TYR A 187 1.08 3.50 17.81
C TYR A 187 -0.26 4.16 17.48
N THR A 188 -0.86 3.73 16.38
CA THR A 188 -2.19 4.17 15.97
C THR A 188 -3.17 3.00 16.12
N GLU A 189 -4.20 3.16 16.93
CA GLU A 189 -5.28 2.19 17.02
C GLU A 189 -6.29 2.48 15.90
N GLY A 190 -6.66 1.46 15.13
CA GLY A 190 -7.61 1.58 14.04
C GLY A 190 -7.00 1.29 12.67
N MET A 191 -7.56 1.90 11.63
CA MET A 191 -7.10 1.73 10.25
C MET A 191 -6.70 3.08 9.66
N GLN A 192 -5.50 3.16 9.12
CA GLN A 192 -5.00 4.32 8.38
C GLN A 192 -5.06 4.04 6.88
N PHE A 193 -5.50 5.03 6.09
CA PHE A 193 -5.51 4.96 4.63
C PHE A 193 -5.12 6.30 3.99
N ASP A 194 -4.72 6.24 2.72
CA ASP A 194 -4.08 7.31 1.95
C ASP A 194 -5.04 8.36 1.36
N ARG A 195 -6.27 8.46 1.86
CA ARG A 195 -7.28 9.41 1.39
C ARG A 195 -7.73 10.32 2.51
N GLY A 196 -7.69 11.62 2.22
CA GLY A 196 -8.13 12.66 3.13
C GLY A 196 -9.56 13.16 2.86
N TYR A 197 -9.90 14.28 3.47
CA TYR A 197 -11.19 14.94 3.30
C TYR A 197 -11.39 15.47 1.87
N ILE A 198 -12.64 15.46 1.41
CA ILE A 198 -13.00 15.89 0.05
C ILE A 198 -12.93 17.42 -0.11
N SER A 199 -13.15 18.18 0.96
CA SER A 199 -13.16 19.64 0.93
C SER A 199 -12.43 20.23 2.13
N GLY A 200 -11.56 21.21 1.88
CA GLY A 200 -10.85 21.95 2.94
C GLY A 200 -11.78 22.69 3.91
N TYR A 201 -13.03 22.96 3.55
CA TYR A 201 -14.03 23.52 4.47
C TYR A 201 -14.51 22.52 5.52
N MET A 202 -14.13 21.25 5.43
CA MET A 202 -14.44 20.21 6.42
C MET A 202 -13.38 20.08 7.51
N VAL A 203 -12.34 20.89 7.47
CA VAL A 203 -11.29 20.93 8.48
C VAL A 203 -11.82 21.49 9.79
N SER A 204 -11.45 20.88 10.93
CA SER A 204 -11.76 21.42 12.26
C SER A 204 -10.62 22.27 12.82
N ASN A 205 -9.37 21.97 12.44
CA ASN A 205 -8.20 22.76 12.81
C ASN A 205 -7.52 23.31 11.54
N VAL A 206 -7.73 24.60 11.27
CA VAL A 206 -7.22 25.25 10.04
C VAL A 206 -5.70 25.37 10.02
N GLU A 207 -5.05 25.54 11.19
CA GLU A 207 -3.60 25.70 11.28
C GLU A 207 -2.87 24.40 10.96
N ARG A 208 -3.42 23.25 11.38
CA ARG A 208 -2.85 21.93 11.16
C ARG A 208 -3.42 21.23 9.94
N GLN A 209 -4.44 21.78 9.30
CA GLN A 209 -5.17 21.15 8.20
C GLN A 209 -5.71 19.76 8.59
N GLU A 210 -6.22 19.62 9.82
CA GLU A 210 -6.71 18.38 10.41
C GLU A 210 -8.20 18.46 10.71
N SER A 211 -8.88 17.33 10.63
CA SER A 211 -10.28 17.20 11.07
C SER A 211 -10.38 16.06 12.08
N GLU A 212 -10.79 16.40 13.29
CA GLU A 212 -11.00 15.46 14.40
C GLU A 212 -12.48 15.43 14.76
N LEU A 213 -13.05 14.23 14.85
CA LEU A 213 -14.43 14.01 15.30
C LEU A 213 -14.42 12.97 16.42
N GLU A 214 -15.12 13.30 17.51
CA GLU A 214 -15.30 12.39 18.64
C GLU A 214 -16.59 11.58 18.45
N ASP A 215 -16.50 10.24 18.58
CA ASP A 215 -17.61 9.28 18.48
C ASP A 215 -18.56 9.52 17.30
N PRO A 216 -18.06 9.63 16.06
CA PRO A 216 -18.89 9.90 14.90
C PRO A 216 -19.67 8.65 14.45
N PHE A 217 -20.86 8.85 13.88
CA PHE A 217 -21.46 7.84 13.03
C PHE A 217 -20.70 7.76 11.70
N ILE A 218 -20.47 6.56 11.21
CA ILE A 218 -19.73 6.35 9.95
C ILE A 218 -20.69 5.78 8.91
N LEU A 219 -20.90 6.53 7.84
CA LEU A 219 -21.63 6.11 6.64
C LEU A 219 -20.61 5.62 5.60
N ILE A 220 -20.70 4.34 5.23
CA ILE A 220 -19.78 3.72 4.28
C ILE A 220 -20.53 3.29 3.03
N THR A 221 -20.13 3.80 1.87
CA THR A 221 -20.75 3.44 0.58
C THR A 221 -19.71 3.36 -0.55
N ASP A 222 -19.94 2.48 -1.50
CA ASP A 222 -19.17 2.37 -2.73
C ASP A 222 -19.66 3.31 -3.84
N LYS A 223 -20.72 4.08 -3.56
CA LYS A 223 -21.33 5.00 -4.52
C LYS A 223 -20.73 6.41 -4.45
N LYS A 224 -20.83 7.11 -5.57
CA LYS A 224 -20.66 8.55 -5.63
C LYS A 224 -21.96 9.21 -5.15
N ILE A 225 -21.84 10.21 -4.25
CA ILE A 225 -22.96 10.95 -3.70
C ILE A 225 -22.96 12.36 -4.32
N SER A 226 -23.93 12.65 -5.16
CA SER A 226 -24.06 13.97 -5.81
C SER A 226 -25.29 14.75 -5.33
N SER A 227 -26.35 14.05 -4.91
CA SER A 227 -27.57 14.67 -4.37
C SER A 227 -27.69 14.44 -2.86
N ILE A 228 -28.07 15.49 -2.14
CA ILE A 228 -28.32 15.40 -0.69
C ILE A 228 -29.47 14.46 -0.34
N GLN A 229 -30.43 14.29 -1.25
CA GLN A 229 -31.59 13.44 -1.04
C GLN A 229 -31.22 11.96 -0.85
N GLU A 230 -30.09 11.53 -1.42
CA GLU A 230 -29.60 10.15 -1.28
C GLU A 230 -29.21 9.79 0.15
N ILE A 231 -28.70 10.77 0.91
CA ILE A 231 -28.22 10.58 2.27
C ILE A 231 -29.11 11.24 3.33
N LEU A 232 -30.10 12.04 2.93
CA LEU A 232 -30.99 12.76 3.83
C LEU A 232 -31.66 11.87 4.90
N PRO A 233 -32.23 10.69 4.55
CA PRO A 233 -32.85 9.81 5.54
C PRO A 233 -31.87 9.28 6.59
N VAL A 234 -30.59 9.16 6.24
CA VAL A 234 -29.53 8.75 7.16
C VAL A 234 -29.13 9.92 8.04
N LEU A 235 -28.95 11.11 7.46
CA LEU A 235 -28.61 12.33 8.19
C LEU A 235 -29.66 12.68 9.24
N GLU A 236 -30.95 12.61 8.91
CA GLU A 236 -32.07 12.88 9.85
C GLU A 236 -32.02 11.92 11.04
N LYS A 237 -31.74 10.64 10.84
CA LYS A 237 -31.60 9.65 11.91
C LYS A 237 -30.39 9.90 12.79
N VAL A 238 -29.25 10.23 12.18
CA VAL A 238 -28.00 10.53 12.90
C VAL A 238 -28.17 11.78 13.74
N LEU A 239 -28.78 12.83 13.20
CA LEU A 239 -29.01 14.09 13.90
C LEU A 239 -29.90 13.97 15.15
N GLN A 240 -30.73 12.92 15.24
CA GLN A 240 -31.48 12.61 16.47
C GLN A 240 -30.61 12.14 17.63
N VAL A 241 -29.38 11.64 17.32
CA VAL A 241 -28.49 11.05 18.33
C VAL A 241 -27.24 11.90 18.52
N THR A 242 -26.60 12.33 17.42
CA THR A 242 -25.37 13.14 17.44
C THR A 242 -25.28 14.03 16.20
N LYS A 243 -24.44 15.07 16.31
CA LYS A 243 -24.10 15.92 15.14
C LYS A 243 -22.89 15.42 14.35
N ASN A 244 -22.14 14.46 14.89
CA ASN A 244 -20.88 14.00 14.32
C ASN A 244 -21.12 12.85 13.34
N ILE A 245 -20.77 13.06 12.07
CA ILE A 245 -20.85 12.04 11.02
C ILE A 245 -19.62 12.06 10.12
N VAL A 246 -19.08 10.88 9.85
CA VAL A 246 -18.08 10.64 8.81
C VAL A 246 -18.76 9.94 7.64
N ILE A 247 -18.55 10.42 6.44
CA ILE A 247 -19.08 9.84 5.20
C ILE A 247 -17.90 9.36 4.38
N ILE A 248 -17.79 8.06 4.17
CA ILE A 248 -16.77 7.43 3.32
C ILE A 248 -17.48 6.94 2.06
N ALA A 249 -17.23 7.63 0.94
CA ALA A 249 -17.89 7.36 -0.33
C ALA A 249 -16.89 7.33 -1.47
N GLU A 250 -17.26 6.78 -2.63
CA GLU A 250 -16.41 6.87 -3.82
C GLU A 250 -16.02 8.33 -4.11
N ASP A 251 -17.00 9.21 -4.07
CA ASP A 251 -16.83 10.67 -4.14
C ASP A 251 -18.07 11.34 -3.54
N VAL A 252 -17.92 12.58 -3.08
CA VAL A 252 -19.06 13.44 -2.70
C VAL A 252 -18.87 14.77 -3.40
N ASP A 253 -19.80 15.14 -4.28
CA ASP A 253 -19.71 16.37 -5.07
C ASP A 253 -21.05 17.09 -5.17
N GLY A 254 -21.08 18.13 -6.01
CA GLY A 254 -22.30 18.86 -6.38
C GLY A 254 -23.06 19.42 -5.20
N GLU A 255 -24.37 19.21 -5.23
CA GLU A 255 -25.33 19.69 -4.22
C GLU A 255 -25.09 19.07 -2.85
N ALA A 256 -24.74 17.77 -2.81
CA ALA A 256 -24.49 17.05 -1.56
C ALA A 256 -23.34 17.68 -0.78
N LEU A 257 -22.19 17.90 -1.45
CA LEU A 257 -21.01 18.51 -0.85
C LEU A 257 -21.31 19.93 -0.36
N ALA A 258 -21.95 20.77 -1.19
CA ALA A 258 -22.28 22.14 -0.85
C ALA A 258 -23.20 22.20 0.40
N THR A 259 -24.21 21.34 0.45
CA THR A 259 -25.14 21.27 1.58
C THR A 259 -24.45 20.81 2.86
N LEU A 260 -23.57 19.80 2.81
CA LEU A 260 -22.81 19.34 3.97
C LEU A 260 -21.89 20.45 4.50
N VAL A 261 -21.17 21.15 3.61
CA VAL A 261 -20.28 22.27 3.98
C VAL A 261 -21.06 23.41 4.61
N VAL A 262 -22.17 23.85 4.01
CA VAL A 262 -22.98 24.95 4.55
C VAL A 262 -23.55 24.61 5.93
N ASN A 263 -24.03 23.39 6.13
CA ASN A 263 -24.57 22.96 7.41
C ASN A 263 -23.48 22.77 8.49
N LYS A 264 -22.27 22.36 8.08
CA LYS A 264 -21.11 22.35 8.99
C LYS A 264 -20.72 23.75 9.41
N LEU A 265 -20.63 24.70 8.48
CA LEU A 265 -20.33 26.11 8.80
C LEU A 265 -21.38 26.75 9.70
N ARG A 266 -22.63 26.35 9.57
CA ARG A 266 -23.74 26.78 10.46
C ARG A 266 -23.74 26.07 11.83
N GLY A 267 -22.92 25.06 12.04
CA GLY A 267 -22.86 24.29 13.28
C GLY A 267 -24.05 23.36 13.51
N THR A 268 -24.88 23.13 12.49
CA THR A 268 -26.06 22.23 12.58
C THR A 268 -25.60 20.75 12.53
N ILE A 269 -24.57 20.46 11.76
CA ILE A 269 -23.96 19.13 11.63
C ILE A 269 -22.44 19.27 11.65
N ASN A 270 -21.74 18.32 12.22
CA ASN A 270 -20.28 18.20 12.14
C ASN A 270 -19.94 17.05 11.21
N ALA A 271 -20.01 17.32 9.90
CA ALA A 271 -19.78 16.33 8.86
C ALA A 271 -18.33 16.35 8.35
N LEU A 272 -17.78 15.16 8.12
CA LEU A 272 -16.51 14.94 7.43
C LEU A 272 -16.75 13.95 6.29
N ALA A 273 -16.57 14.39 5.05
CA ALA A 273 -16.64 13.52 3.89
C ALA A 273 -15.22 13.16 3.42
N ILE A 274 -14.97 11.85 3.27
CA ILE A 274 -13.68 11.28 2.90
C ILE A 274 -13.87 10.44 1.64
N LYS A 275 -12.92 10.54 0.73
CA LYS A 275 -12.90 9.71 -0.47
C LYS A 275 -12.48 8.28 -0.13
N ALA A 276 -13.24 7.30 -0.61
CA ALA A 276 -12.95 5.88 -0.38
C ALA A 276 -11.57 5.49 -0.91
N PRO A 277 -10.79 4.74 -0.12
CA PRO A 277 -9.46 4.30 -0.55
C PRO A 277 -9.52 3.24 -1.64
N GLY A 278 -8.50 3.18 -2.50
CA GLY A 278 -8.37 2.21 -3.57
C GLY A 278 -9.29 2.46 -4.78
N PHE A 279 -9.27 1.51 -5.73
CA PHE A 279 -10.04 1.55 -6.98
C PHE A 279 -10.64 0.16 -7.27
N GLY A 280 -11.78 0.12 -7.99
CA GLY A 280 -12.43 -1.13 -8.41
C GLY A 280 -12.69 -2.10 -7.26
N ASP A 281 -12.36 -3.38 -7.43
CA ASP A 281 -12.60 -4.42 -6.42
C ASP A 281 -11.79 -4.22 -5.14
N ARG A 282 -10.59 -3.64 -5.24
CA ARG A 282 -9.78 -3.28 -4.07
C ARG A 282 -10.47 -2.24 -3.19
N ARG A 283 -11.20 -1.27 -3.79
CA ARG A 283 -12.00 -0.29 -3.04
C ARG A 283 -13.11 -0.99 -2.25
N LYS A 284 -13.83 -1.93 -2.87
CA LYS A 284 -14.89 -2.70 -2.19
C LYS A 284 -14.33 -3.48 -0.99
N ALA A 285 -13.18 -4.14 -1.17
CA ALA A 285 -12.52 -4.87 -0.08
C ALA A 285 -12.13 -3.93 1.07
N MET A 286 -11.48 -2.80 0.78
CA MET A 286 -11.08 -1.84 1.82
C MET A 286 -12.28 -1.21 2.54
N LEU A 287 -13.38 -0.90 1.84
CA LEU A 287 -14.62 -0.42 2.47
C LEU A 287 -15.22 -1.49 3.39
N GLN A 288 -15.10 -2.75 3.04
CA GLN A 288 -15.56 -3.87 3.85
C GLN A 288 -14.71 -4.04 5.11
N ASP A 289 -13.39 -3.88 5.00
CA ASP A 289 -12.47 -3.88 6.14
C ASP A 289 -12.79 -2.74 7.12
N ILE A 290 -13.02 -1.52 6.60
CA ILE A 290 -13.45 -0.38 7.41
C ILE A 290 -14.79 -0.67 8.10
N ALA A 291 -15.74 -1.28 7.39
CA ALA A 291 -17.04 -1.62 7.93
C ALA A 291 -16.94 -2.66 9.07
N ILE A 292 -16.10 -3.68 8.91
CA ILE A 292 -15.85 -4.69 9.95
C ILE A 292 -15.23 -4.03 11.19
N LEU A 293 -14.21 -3.19 10.99
CA LEU A 293 -13.50 -2.51 12.07
C LEU A 293 -14.42 -1.57 12.87
N THR A 294 -15.32 -0.88 12.17
CA THR A 294 -16.24 0.09 12.79
C THR A 294 -17.57 -0.51 13.24
N GLY A 295 -17.77 -1.82 13.05
CA GLY A 295 -19.03 -2.51 13.34
C GLY A 295 -20.20 -2.10 12.43
N GLY A 296 -19.89 -1.50 11.26
CA GLY A 296 -20.85 -1.02 10.28
C GLY A 296 -21.14 -2.00 9.16
N THR A 297 -21.80 -1.51 8.12
CA THR A 297 -22.10 -2.27 6.89
C THR A 297 -21.92 -1.35 5.69
N VAL A 298 -21.28 -1.84 4.63
CA VAL A 298 -21.14 -1.09 3.37
C VAL A 298 -22.51 -1.02 2.68
N ILE A 299 -22.95 0.17 2.32
CA ILE A 299 -24.17 0.39 1.55
C ILE A 299 -23.78 0.37 0.06
N SER A 300 -24.06 -0.76 -0.62
CA SER A 300 -23.85 -0.93 -2.05
C SER A 300 -25.18 -1.03 -2.81
N GLU A 301 -25.12 -0.88 -4.15
CA GLU A 301 -26.30 -1.07 -5.00
C GLU A 301 -26.88 -2.49 -4.93
N GLU A 302 -26.01 -3.46 -4.82
CA GLU A 302 -26.39 -4.87 -4.77
C GLU A 302 -27.21 -5.18 -3.51
N ILE A 303 -26.87 -4.58 -2.38
CA ILE A 303 -27.57 -4.75 -1.10
C ILE A 303 -28.86 -3.90 -1.06
N GLY A 304 -28.86 -2.72 -1.71
CA GLY A 304 -30.04 -1.87 -1.82
C GLY A 304 -31.18 -2.50 -2.64
N GLN A 305 -30.85 -3.20 -3.69
CA GLN A 305 -31.84 -3.90 -4.54
C GLN A 305 -32.37 -5.20 -3.90
N ALA A 306 -31.57 -5.91 -3.12
CA ALA A 306 -32.01 -7.10 -2.40
C ALA A 306 -33.00 -6.77 -1.27
N ARG A 307 -32.92 -5.58 -0.67
CA ARG A 307 -33.82 -5.12 0.41
C ARG A 307 -35.13 -4.52 -0.07
N GLN A 308 -35.24 -4.08 -1.32
CA GLN A 308 -36.53 -3.65 -1.92
C GLN A 308 -37.50 -4.83 -2.20
N ARG A 309 -37.03 -6.08 -2.13
CA ARG A 309 -37.85 -7.28 -2.35
C ARG A 309 -38.46 -7.88 -1.09
N ASP A 310 -38.06 -7.42 0.11
CA ASP A 310 -38.70 -7.85 1.36
C ASP A 310 -39.69 -6.78 1.86
N ASP A 311 -40.95 -7.01 1.54
CA ASP A 311 -42.13 -6.15 1.87
C ASP A 311 -42.46 -6.14 3.36
N ARG A 312 -41.49 -5.98 4.26
CA ARG A 312 -41.75 -5.66 5.66
C ARG A 312 -40.78 -4.58 6.15
N GLY A 313 -41.29 -3.36 6.11
CA GLY A 313 -40.59 -2.13 6.50
C GLY A 313 -40.05 -2.10 7.92
N SER A 314 -38.87 -2.67 8.09
CA SER A 314 -38.01 -2.38 9.21
C SER A 314 -36.55 -2.31 8.72
N TRP A 315 -36.06 -1.10 8.62
CA TRP A 315 -34.63 -0.88 8.54
C TRP A 315 -33.98 -1.53 9.77
N PRO A 316 -32.90 -2.32 9.62
CA PRO A 316 -32.16 -2.75 10.80
C PRO A 316 -31.71 -1.49 11.54
N ARG A 317 -31.98 -1.46 12.82
CA ARG A 317 -31.46 -0.41 13.70
C ARG A 317 -29.95 -0.38 13.51
N PRO A 318 -29.31 0.80 13.41
CA PRO A 318 -27.87 0.89 13.52
C PRO A 318 -27.51 0.26 14.86
N GLN A 319 -26.86 -0.88 14.81
CA GLN A 319 -26.21 -1.43 15.99
C GLN A 319 -24.97 -0.57 16.20
N GLY A 320 -25.15 0.56 16.87
CA GLY A 320 -24.06 1.22 17.51
C GLY A 320 -23.47 0.21 18.48
N GLY A 321 -22.26 -0.26 18.18
CA GLY A 321 -21.51 -1.10 19.09
C GLY A 321 -21.18 -0.32 20.34
N ARG A 322 -22.12 -0.31 21.30
CA ARG A 322 -21.76 -0.03 22.68
C ARG A 322 -20.95 -1.21 23.14
N HIS A 323 -19.66 -1.05 23.22
CA HIS A 323 -18.81 -1.87 24.03
C HIS A 323 -19.34 -1.82 25.47
N GLN A 324 -20.17 -2.78 25.84
CA GLN A 324 -20.39 -3.11 27.24
C GLN A 324 -19.13 -3.86 27.72
N GLY A 325 -18.09 -3.11 28.05
CA GLY A 325 -17.01 -3.59 28.87
C GLY A 325 -17.57 -3.97 30.23
N ARG A 326 -17.52 -5.24 30.60
CA ARG A 326 -17.69 -5.69 31.98
C ARG A 326 -16.63 -4.99 32.81
N HIS A 327 -17.08 -4.19 33.75
CA HIS A 327 -16.26 -3.60 34.80
C HIS A 327 -15.51 -4.69 35.54
N HIS A 328 -14.19 -4.69 35.43
CA HIS A 328 -13.31 -5.00 36.53
C HIS A 328 -12.53 -3.71 36.82
N ASP A 329 -12.78 -3.21 38.01
CA ASP A 329 -12.12 -2.08 38.63
C ASP A 329 -10.59 -2.23 38.60
N HIS A 330 -9.90 -1.40 37.82
CA HIS A 330 -8.60 -0.85 38.19
C HIS A 330 -8.42 0.49 37.48
N ARG A 331 -8.15 1.49 38.31
CA ARG A 331 -7.92 2.89 37.99
C ARG A 331 -6.96 3.07 36.83
N GLY A 332 -7.32 3.87 35.82
CA GLY A 332 -6.36 4.37 34.85
C GLY A 332 -7.00 4.87 33.57
N GLN A 333 -7.10 6.16 33.46
CA GLN A 333 -7.11 7.06 32.29
C GLN A 333 -7.86 6.57 31.02
N GLY A 334 -8.96 7.28 30.72
CA GLY A 334 -9.74 7.10 29.48
C GLY A 334 -8.85 7.36 28.24
N ARG A 335 -8.80 6.38 27.36
CA ARG A 335 -8.21 6.48 26.04
C ARG A 335 -9.25 7.00 25.06
N ARG A 336 -8.99 8.14 24.48
CA ARG A 336 -9.78 8.76 23.42
C ARG A 336 -9.24 8.26 22.08
N GLY A 337 -10.06 7.60 21.27
CA GLY A 337 -9.73 7.24 19.90
C GLY A 337 -9.67 8.50 19.02
N ARG A 338 -8.52 8.79 18.43
CA ARG A 338 -8.33 9.92 17.50
C ARG A 338 -8.30 9.39 16.08
N TYR A 339 -9.14 9.95 15.22
CA TYR A 339 -8.99 9.82 13.78
C TYR A 339 -8.23 11.04 13.27
N GLN A 340 -6.95 10.85 12.90
CA GLN A 340 -6.16 11.89 12.26
C GLN A 340 -6.08 11.60 10.76
N SER A 341 -6.57 12.52 9.94
CA SER A 341 -6.26 12.55 8.51
C SER A 341 -5.28 13.69 8.28
N SER A 342 -4.03 13.37 8.02
CA SER A 342 -3.02 14.35 7.64
C SER A 342 -2.91 14.38 6.11
N ASP A 343 -3.46 15.41 5.48
CA ASP A 343 -3.24 15.69 4.07
C ASP A 343 -2.10 16.71 3.97
N ARG A 344 -0.90 16.24 3.62
CA ARG A 344 0.15 17.14 3.18
C ARG A 344 -0.06 17.43 1.70
N ALA A 345 -0.74 18.52 1.38
CA ALA A 345 -0.74 19.10 0.07
C ALA A 345 0.69 19.53 -0.30
N ASP A 346 1.28 18.90 -1.29
CA ASP A 346 2.53 19.33 -1.94
C ASP A 346 2.23 20.61 -2.75
N PRO A 347 2.75 21.78 -2.39
CA PRO A 347 2.53 23.01 -3.16
C PRO A 347 3.49 23.02 -4.33
N ARG A 348 3.16 22.36 -5.43
CA ARG A 348 3.82 22.64 -6.72
C ARG A 348 3.13 23.82 -7.36
N PRO A 349 3.83 24.94 -7.63
CA PRO A 349 3.25 26.03 -8.37
C PRO A 349 3.06 25.60 -9.83
N ASP A 350 1.84 25.74 -10.32
CA ASP A 350 1.50 25.70 -11.73
C ASP A 350 2.41 26.68 -12.49
N ARG A 351 3.25 26.15 -13.37
CA ARG A 351 3.94 26.96 -14.36
C ARG A 351 2.96 27.23 -15.48
N GLU A 352 2.32 28.36 -15.42
CA GLU A 352 1.68 28.98 -16.58
C GLU A 352 2.66 29.08 -17.73
N HIS A 353 2.22 28.61 -18.89
CA HIS A 353 2.81 28.87 -20.20
C HIS A 353 2.76 30.38 -20.48
N ASP A 354 3.89 31.04 -20.38
CA ASP A 354 4.07 32.36 -21.04
C ASP A 354 4.77 32.14 -22.38
N GLN A 355 3.95 32.05 -23.42
CA GLN A 355 4.38 32.24 -24.80
C GLN A 355 4.51 33.74 -25.05
N ARG A 356 5.72 34.28 -24.99
CA ARG A 356 6.00 35.55 -25.65
C ARG A 356 7.14 35.41 -26.64
N LEU A 357 6.74 35.63 -27.85
CA LEU A 357 7.49 35.90 -29.06
C LEU A 357 8.47 37.07 -28.88
N ARG A 358 9.74 36.86 -29.33
CA ARG A 358 10.54 37.70 -30.21
C ARG A 358 11.42 38.84 -29.72
N PRO A 359 12.24 39.31 -30.66
CA PRO A 359 12.59 38.99 -32.07
C PRO A 359 13.86 38.16 -32.21
#